data_a151243a08460e0c3f07a0a110c37af7
#
_entry.id   a151243a08460e0c3f07a0a110c37af7
#
_cell.length_a   1.000
_cell.length_b   1.000
_cell.length_c   1.000
_cell.angle_alpha   90.00
_cell.angle_beta   90.00
_cell.angle_gamma   90.00
#
_symmetry.space_group_name_H-M   'P 1'
#
loop_
_entity.id
_entity.type
_entity.pdbx_description
1 polymer ?
#
loop_
_entity_poly.entity_id
_entity_poly.type
_entity_poly.pdbx_seq_one_letter_code
_entity_poly.pdbx_strand_id
1 'polypeptide(L)'
;MDIIRYVGPVGSIGAAGPQVAVREETGLRLLPVSSLAELLTGSLDQIRQVVEAAGEPTARTVRLLPPADGLTEVWACGVTYERSSAARQEESDVADVYARVYTATRPELFFKSPAWRVCGDGEPIGIRPDSEISVPEPELALVCNSRAEIVGVTICNDVSSRSIEGQNPLYLPQAKIYSGACAVGPGITPVWEIADIGALSIIASVRRGAKVVWHGETSTAQLHRDLAELVEYLFLCASFPHGVILSTGTGLVPELSFTLLPGDKVRIGIDGIGTLTNTVRLATADGFGWLTPEPGRAPR
;
A
#
# COMPACT_ATOMS: atom_id res chain seq x y z
N MET A 1 17.63 -5.34 2.31
CA MET A 1 17.61 -3.97 2.85
C MET A 1 16.32 -3.28 2.44
N ASP A 2 15.83 -2.29 3.23
CA ASP A 2 14.67 -1.48 2.84
C ASP A 2 14.83 -0.02 3.27
N ILE A 3 14.20 0.89 2.52
CA ILE A 3 14.11 2.32 2.84
C ILE A 3 12.87 2.52 3.69
N ILE A 4 13.05 3.07 4.89
CA ILE A 4 11.97 3.28 5.85
C ILE A 4 11.77 4.75 6.17
N ARG A 5 10.54 5.09 6.49
CA ARG A 5 10.17 6.34 7.14
C ARG A 5 9.80 6.05 8.59
N TYR A 6 10.33 6.82 9.54
CA TYR A 6 10.17 6.51 10.95
C TYR A 6 10.20 7.76 11.83
N VAL A 7 9.74 7.58 13.06
CA VAL A 7 9.99 8.52 14.16
C VAL A 7 10.77 7.81 15.26
N GLY A 8 11.64 8.57 15.94
CA GLY A 8 12.39 8.08 17.10
C GLY A 8 11.48 7.60 18.23
N PRO A 9 12.06 7.01 19.31
CA PRO A 9 11.27 6.52 20.45
C PRO A 9 10.40 7.64 21.05
N VAL A 10 9.15 7.30 21.39
CA VAL A 10 8.24 8.21 22.09
C VAL A 10 8.90 8.63 23.40
N GLY A 11 9.09 9.95 23.60
CA GLY A 11 9.68 10.50 24.84
C GLY A 11 11.16 10.91 24.73
N SER A 12 11.83 10.75 23.58
CA SER A 12 13.15 11.35 23.38
C SER A 12 13.04 12.87 23.33
N ILE A 13 13.61 13.56 24.32
CA ILE A 13 13.71 15.02 24.32
C ILE A 13 14.55 15.44 23.11
N GLY A 14 13.96 16.24 22.19
CA GLY A 14 14.61 16.66 20.95
C GLY A 14 14.34 15.75 19.75
N ALA A 15 13.28 14.93 19.77
CA ALA A 15 12.87 14.14 18.62
C ALA A 15 12.63 15.06 17.42
N ALA A 16 13.55 15.03 16.46
CA ALA A 16 13.30 15.52 15.10
C ALA A 16 12.01 14.86 14.59
N GLY A 17 11.27 15.54 13.72
CA GLY A 17 10.10 14.98 13.04
C GLY A 17 10.41 13.65 12.31
N PRO A 18 9.55 13.21 11.41
CA PRO A 18 9.80 12.01 10.60
C PRO A 18 11.17 12.04 9.93
N GLN A 19 11.85 10.89 9.91
CA GLN A 19 13.17 10.71 9.31
C GLN A 19 13.11 9.57 8.29
N VAL A 20 14.07 9.56 7.35
CA VAL A 20 14.23 8.51 6.35
C VAL A 20 15.56 7.80 6.58
N ALA A 21 15.56 6.48 6.55
CA ALA A 21 16.77 5.67 6.71
C ALA A 21 16.70 4.41 5.85
N VAL A 22 17.86 3.83 5.63
CA VAL A 22 18.00 2.44 5.19
C VAL A 22 17.99 1.55 6.42
N ARG A 23 17.13 0.53 6.43
CA ARG A 23 17.09 -0.51 7.44
C ARG A 23 17.78 -1.77 6.92
N GLU A 24 18.75 -2.26 7.69
CA GLU A 24 19.48 -3.49 7.45
C GLU A 24 19.51 -4.34 8.73
N GLU A 25 20.01 -5.56 8.65
CA GLU A 25 20.19 -6.43 9.83
C GLU A 25 21.11 -5.78 10.89
N THR A 26 22.09 -5.00 10.44
CA THR A 26 23.08 -4.31 11.30
C THR A 26 22.53 -3.05 11.98
N GLY A 27 21.38 -2.53 11.55
CA GLY A 27 20.76 -1.32 12.10
C GLY A 27 20.19 -0.37 11.07
N LEU A 28 20.08 0.90 11.45
CA LEU A 28 19.54 1.97 10.60
C LEU A 28 20.67 2.89 10.14
N ARG A 29 20.78 3.13 8.84
CA ARG A 29 21.65 4.14 8.23
C ARG A 29 20.81 5.34 7.80
N LEU A 30 20.99 6.48 8.45
CA LEU A 30 20.21 7.69 8.17
C LEU A 30 20.52 8.21 6.76
N LEU A 31 19.49 8.54 6.00
CA LEU A 31 19.64 9.19 4.69
C LEU A 31 19.69 10.72 4.83
N PRO A 32 20.51 11.40 4.01
CA PRO A 32 20.66 12.85 4.02
C PRO A 32 19.52 13.55 3.27
N VAL A 33 18.29 13.16 3.54
CA VAL A 33 17.08 13.75 2.94
C VAL A 33 16.07 14.10 4.03
N SER A 34 15.25 15.12 3.80
CA SER A 34 14.27 15.57 4.77
C SER A 34 12.97 14.73 4.74
N SER A 35 12.71 14.03 3.63
CA SER A 35 11.49 13.24 3.43
C SER A 35 11.67 12.19 2.33
N LEU A 36 10.77 11.21 2.26
CA LEU A 36 10.71 10.30 1.11
C LEU A 36 10.30 11.04 -0.16
N ALA A 37 9.40 12.00 -0.06
CA ALA A 37 9.01 12.85 -1.17
C ALA A 37 10.22 13.55 -1.81
N GLU A 38 11.16 14.08 -1.00
CA GLU A 38 12.41 14.65 -1.51
C GLU A 38 13.26 13.59 -2.22
N LEU A 39 13.45 12.42 -1.62
CA LEU A 39 14.23 11.33 -2.23
C LEU A 39 13.66 10.95 -3.61
N LEU A 40 12.33 10.84 -3.73
CA LEU A 40 11.64 10.43 -4.95
C LEU A 40 11.62 11.51 -6.06
N THR A 41 12.18 12.70 -5.85
CA THR A 41 12.42 13.68 -6.93
C THR A 41 13.64 13.34 -7.78
N GLY A 42 14.58 12.55 -7.24
CA GLY A 42 15.80 12.11 -7.92
C GLY A 42 15.52 11.06 -9.01
N SER A 43 16.47 10.87 -9.94
CA SER A 43 16.49 9.72 -10.84
C SER A 43 16.78 8.44 -10.05
N LEU A 44 16.50 7.27 -10.64
CA LEU A 44 16.81 5.97 -10.03
C LEU A 44 18.28 5.87 -9.63
N ASP A 45 19.20 6.30 -10.49
CA ASP A 45 20.65 6.30 -10.20
C ASP A 45 21.01 7.24 -9.04
N GLN A 46 20.41 8.44 -8.97
CA GLN A 46 20.63 9.38 -7.88
C GLN A 46 20.10 8.82 -6.55
N ILE A 47 18.91 8.22 -6.56
CA ILE A 47 18.34 7.59 -5.38
C ILE A 47 19.24 6.45 -4.90
N ARG A 48 19.70 5.60 -5.82
CA ARG A 48 20.63 4.51 -5.51
C ARG A 48 21.92 5.03 -4.88
N GLN A 49 22.53 6.06 -5.46
CA GLN A 49 23.74 6.68 -4.90
C GLN A 49 23.51 7.21 -3.47
N VAL A 50 22.39 7.88 -3.21
CA VAL A 50 22.03 8.38 -1.87
C VAL A 50 21.88 7.23 -0.87
N VAL A 51 21.23 6.13 -1.27
CA VAL A 51 21.05 4.94 -0.44
C VAL A 51 22.38 4.23 -0.16
N GLU A 52 23.24 4.07 -1.15
CA GLU A 52 24.55 3.42 -1.01
C GLU A 52 25.53 4.27 -0.16
N ALA A 53 25.46 5.59 -0.28
CA ALA A 53 26.27 6.55 0.49
C ALA A 53 25.75 6.81 1.92
N ALA A 54 24.67 6.18 2.35
CA ALA A 54 24.13 6.33 3.70
C ALA A 54 25.20 5.98 4.75
N GLY A 55 25.22 6.75 5.84
CA GLY A 55 26.25 6.65 6.89
C GLY A 55 26.28 5.32 7.64
N GLU A 56 27.08 5.26 8.71
CA GLU A 56 27.24 4.05 9.52
C GLU A 56 25.93 3.63 10.21
N PRO A 57 25.67 2.31 10.35
CA PRO A 57 24.47 1.81 10.99
C PRO A 57 24.44 2.12 12.48
N THR A 58 23.28 2.49 12.97
CA THR A 58 23.02 2.72 14.40
C THR A 58 21.90 1.84 14.89
N ALA A 59 22.11 1.15 16.01
CA ALA A 59 21.03 0.37 16.64
C ALA A 59 19.99 1.33 17.24
N ARG A 60 18.76 1.28 16.74
CA ARG A 60 17.64 2.09 17.25
C ARG A 60 16.34 1.31 17.20
N THR A 61 15.57 1.39 18.29
CA THR A 61 14.16 1.01 18.25
C THR A 61 13.36 2.21 17.76
N VAL A 62 12.63 2.05 16.67
CA VAL A 62 11.89 3.13 16.02
C VAL A 62 10.45 2.70 15.78
N ARG A 63 9.55 3.68 15.67
CA ARG A 63 8.19 3.46 15.17
C ARG A 63 8.17 3.77 13.68
N LEU A 64 7.83 2.77 12.88
CA LEU A 64 7.67 2.95 11.45
C LEU A 64 6.49 3.88 11.15
N LEU A 65 6.63 4.65 10.08
CA LEU A 65 5.57 5.43 9.47
C LEU A 65 5.27 4.84 8.08
N PRO A 66 4.09 5.13 7.51
CA PRO A 66 3.82 4.77 6.12
C PRO A 66 4.94 5.30 5.21
N PRO A 67 5.39 4.53 4.21
CA PRO A 67 6.40 4.99 3.26
C PRO A 67 5.80 5.95 2.20
N ALA A 68 5.07 6.94 2.66
CA ALA A 68 4.43 7.98 1.85
C ALA A 68 4.38 9.29 2.64
N ASP A 69 4.76 10.40 2.02
CA ASP A 69 4.68 11.74 2.60
C ASP A 69 4.58 12.83 1.51
N GLY A 70 4.53 14.09 1.93
CA GLY A 70 4.40 15.22 1.03
C GLY A 70 3.17 15.13 0.12
N LEU A 71 3.38 15.25 -1.18
CA LEU A 71 2.35 15.14 -2.22
C LEU A 71 2.29 13.74 -2.84
N THR A 72 2.95 12.75 -2.26
CA THR A 72 2.87 11.37 -2.73
C THR A 72 1.41 10.91 -2.67
N GLU A 73 0.94 10.32 -3.75
CA GLU A 73 -0.37 9.70 -3.87
C GLU A 73 -0.24 8.18 -3.91
N VAL A 74 -1.28 7.48 -3.46
CA VAL A 74 -1.45 6.05 -3.71
C VAL A 74 -2.55 5.89 -4.74
N TRP A 75 -2.21 5.23 -5.83
CA TRP A 75 -3.12 4.78 -6.88
C TRP A 75 -3.21 3.26 -6.85
N ALA A 76 -4.24 2.71 -7.42
CA ALA A 76 -4.42 1.26 -7.49
C ALA A 76 -4.92 0.82 -8.87
N CYS A 77 -4.66 -0.46 -9.17
CA CYS A 77 -5.12 -1.12 -10.38
C CYS A 77 -6.23 -2.11 -10.03
N GLY A 78 -7.31 -2.10 -10.79
CA GLY A 78 -8.35 -3.10 -10.67
C GLY A 78 -8.21 -4.22 -11.70
N VAL A 79 -8.76 -5.39 -11.37
CA VAL A 79 -8.96 -6.52 -12.31
C VAL A 79 -7.69 -6.98 -13.02
N THR A 80 -6.57 -7.04 -12.30
CA THR A 80 -5.26 -7.41 -12.86
C THR A 80 -4.92 -8.89 -12.75
N TYR A 81 -5.67 -9.66 -11.97
CA TYR A 81 -5.55 -11.11 -11.83
C TYR A 81 -6.81 -11.80 -12.33
N GLU A 82 -6.68 -13.01 -12.88
CA GLU A 82 -7.83 -13.82 -13.31
C GLU A 82 -8.82 -14.05 -12.17
N ARG A 83 -8.32 -14.37 -10.97
CA ARG A 83 -9.16 -14.57 -9.78
C ARG A 83 -9.93 -13.32 -9.37
N SER A 84 -9.33 -12.13 -9.47
CA SER A 84 -10.03 -10.87 -9.18
C SER A 84 -11.11 -10.59 -10.22
N SER A 85 -10.84 -10.88 -11.51
CA SER A 85 -11.84 -10.77 -12.58
C SER A 85 -13.04 -11.69 -12.33
N ALA A 86 -12.79 -12.95 -11.98
CA ALA A 86 -13.84 -13.92 -11.67
C ALA A 86 -14.69 -13.48 -10.44
N ALA A 87 -14.03 -13.07 -9.36
CA ALA A 87 -14.69 -12.61 -8.16
C ALA A 87 -15.60 -11.39 -8.41
N ARG A 88 -15.11 -10.40 -9.18
CA ARG A 88 -15.93 -9.23 -9.55
C ARG A 88 -17.15 -9.58 -10.39
N GLN A 89 -17.03 -10.59 -11.27
CA GLN A 89 -18.17 -11.08 -12.03
C GLN A 89 -19.21 -11.81 -11.16
N GLU A 90 -18.77 -12.55 -10.13
CA GLU A 90 -19.64 -13.22 -9.17
C GLU A 90 -20.41 -12.24 -8.26
N GLU A 91 -19.85 -11.05 -8.02
CA GLU A 91 -20.32 -10.07 -7.03
C GLU A 91 -21.17 -8.95 -7.61
N SER A 92 -21.13 -8.72 -8.93
CA SER A 92 -21.68 -7.53 -9.56
C SER A 92 -22.92 -7.83 -10.40
N ASP A 93 -23.90 -6.94 -10.30
CA ASP A 93 -25.08 -6.93 -11.20
C ASP A 93 -24.70 -6.60 -12.66
N VAL A 94 -23.45 -6.17 -12.92
CA VAL A 94 -22.90 -5.80 -14.25
C VAL A 94 -21.61 -6.57 -14.56
N ALA A 95 -21.62 -7.86 -14.34
CA ALA A 95 -20.49 -8.78 -14.45
C ALA A 95 -19.64 -8.64 -15.74
N ASP A 96 -20.29 -8.36 -16.89
CA ASP A 96 -19.63 -8.22 -18.19
C ASP A 96 -18.70 -7.00 -18.27
N VAL A 97 -18.86 -5.97 -17.44
CA VAL A 97 -17.96 -4.82 -17.36
C VAL A 97 -16.59 -5.27 -16.89
N TYR A 98 -16.52 -6.08 -15.84
CA TYR A 98 -15.26 -6.57 -15.27
C TYR A 98 -14.54 -7.56 -16.18
N ALA A 99 -15.28 -8.44 -16.86
CA ALA A 99 -14.68 -9.32 -17.88
C ALA A 99 -14.06 -8.54 -19.03
N ARG A 100 -14.71 -7.46 -19.47
CA ARG A 100 -14.19 -6.57 -20.51
C ARG A 100 -12.94 -5.80 -20.06
N VAL A 101 -12.88 -5.33 -18.83
CA VAL A 101 -11.72 -4.60 -18.27
C VAL A 101 -10.50 -5.52 -18.20
N TYR A 102 -10.66 -6.79 -17.81
CA TYR A 102 -9.56 -7.74 -17.74
C TYR A 102 -8.83 -7.92 -19.08
N THR A 103 -9.58 -7.95 -20.19
CA THR A 103 -9.03 -8.12 -21.55
C THR A 103 -8.83 -6.81 -22.32
N ALA A 104 -9.22 -5.67 -21.75
CA ALA A 104 -9.09 -4.37 -22.42
C ALA A 104 -7.61 -3.96 -22.55
N THR A 105 -7.29 -3.17 -23.59
CA THR A 105 -5.95 -2.56 -23.73
C THR A 105 -5.69 -1.58 -22.58
N ARG A 106 -6.68 -0.78 -22.20
CA ARG A 106 -6.55 0.19 -21.10
C ARG A 106 -6.77 -0.49 -19.76
N PRO A 107 -5.80 -0.45 -18.82
CA PRO A 107 -6.01 -0.95 -17.47
C PRO A 107 -6.98 -0.06 -16.69
N GLU A 108 -7.63 -0.62 -15.68
CA GLU A 108 -8.33 0.15 -14.66
C GLU A 108 -7.30 0.74 -13.70
N LEU A 109 -7.29 2.07 -13.58
CA LEU A 109 -6.49 2.82 -12.62
C LEU A 109 -7.39 3.78 -11.86
N PHE A 110 -7.25 3.79 -10.54
CA PHE A 110 -8.03 4.71 -9.70
C PHE A 110 -7.18 5.27 -8.55
N PHE A 111 -7.52 6.49 -8.14
CA PHE A 111 -6.92 7.12 -6.97
C PHE A 111 -7.37 6.37 -5.71
N LYS A 112 -6.42 6.01 -4.85
CA LYS A 112 -6.69 5.28 -3.60
C LYS A 112 -6.58 6.15 -2.36
N SER A 113 -5.48 6.89 -2.20
CA SER A 113 -5.28 7.68 -0.99
C SER A 113 -4.22 8.78 -1.18
N PRO A 114 -4.40 9.96 -0.58
CA PRO A 114 -3.28 10.88 -0.36
C PRO A 114 -2.37 10.34 0.75
N ALA A 115 -1.09 10.73 0.76
CA ALA A 115 -0.09 10.28 1.73
C ALA A 115 -0.57 10.40 3.19
N TRP A 116 -1.18 11.52 3.57
CA TRP A 116 -1.61 11.79 4.94
C TRP A 116 -2.69 10.83 5.46
N ARG A 117 -3.42 10.14 4.58
CA ARG A 117 -4.50 9.19 4.93
C ARG A 117 -4.04 7.75 4.90
N VAL A 118 -2.81 7.48 4.49
CA VAL A 118 -2.25 6.11 4.47
C VAL A 118 -1.96 5.64 5.89
N CYS A 119 -2.36 4.42 6.21
CA CYS A 119 -1.98 3.74 7.44
C CYS A 119 -0.68 2.95 7.23
N GLY A 120 0.18 2.92 8.23
CA GLY A 120 1.43 2.15 8.22
C GLY A 120 1.31 0.78 8.90
N ASP A 121 2.45 0.09 8.99
CA ASP A 121 2.55 -1.16 9.75
C ASP A 121 2.25 -0.91 11.24
N GLY A 122 1.42 -1.79 11.82
CA GLY A 122 0.94 -1.67 13.20
C GLY A 122 -0.19 -0.65 13.42
N GLU A 123 -0.49 0.21 12.45
CA GLU A 123 -1.60 1.18 12.55
C GLU A 123 -2.95 0.52 12.17
N PRO A 124 -4.08 1.05 12.65
CA PRO A 124 -5.38 0.48 12.33
C PRO A 124 -5.78 0.73 10.87
N ILE A 125 -6.53 -0.23 10.29
CA ILE A 125 -7.26 -0.08 9.03
C ILE A 125 -8.76 0.03 9.30
N GLY A 126 -9.48 0.66 8.37
CA GLY A 126 -10.89 0.98 8.51
C GLY A 126 -11.80 0.08 7.68
N ILE A 127 -12.97 -0.25 8.24
CA ILE A 127 -14.13 -0.77 7.50
C ILE A 127 -15.30 0.19 7.67
N ARG A 128 -16.10 0.35 6.63
CA ARG A 128 -17.25 1.28 6.65
C ARG A 128 -18.39 0.74 7.53
N PRO A 129 -19.02 1.58 8.36
CA PRO A 129 -20.16 1.15 9.18
C PRO A 129 -21.44 0.85 8.36
N ASP A 130 -21.52 1.35 7.11
CA ASP A 130 -22.62 1.16 6.16
C ASP A 130 -22.33 0.10 5.09
N SER A 131 -21.28 -0.74 5.29
CA SER A 131 -20.90 -1.83 4.42
C SER A 131 -21.17 -3.18 5.09
N GLU A 132 -21.89 -4.06 4.43
CA GLU A 132 -22.15 -5.42 4.90
C GLU A 132 -20.93 -6.33 4.74
N ILE A 133 -20.20 -6.18 3.62
CA ILE A 133 -19.03 -7.00 3.29
C ILE A 133 -17.83 -6.08 3.07
N SER A 134 -16.85 -6.20 3.94
CA SER A 134 -15.56 -5.53 3.83
C SER A 134 -14.44 -6.55 3.83
N VAL A 135 -13.47 -6.40 2.92
CA VAL A 135 -12.40 -7.38 2.72
C VAL A 135 -11.03 -6.72 2.65
N PRO A 136 -9.96 -7.45 3.02
CA PRO A 136 -8.61 -7.06 2.66
C PRO A 136 -8.34 -7.41 1.20
N GLU A 137 -7.59 -6.59 0.51
CA GLU A 137 -7.01 -6.89 -0.80
C GLU A 137 -5.48 -6.76 -0.69
N PRO A 138 -4.77 -7.89 -0.49
CA PRO A 138 -3.32 -7.93 -0.38
C PRO A 138 -2.66 -7.74 -1.74
N GLU A 139 -1.77 -6.74 -1.85
CA GLU A 139 -1.19 -6.35 -3.13
C GLU A 139 0.31 -6.05 -3.03
N LEU A 140 1.04 -6.37 -4.09
CA LEU A 140 2.30 -5.72 -4.36
C LEU A 140 2.03 -4.26 -4.75
N ALA A 141 2.84 -3.33 -4.27
CA ALA A 141 2.76 -1.94 -4.69
C ALA A 141 4.12 -1.45 -5.21
N LEU A 142 4.12 -0.84 -6.39
CA LEU A 142 5.29 -0.20 -6.97
C LEU A 142 5.47 1.18 -6.37
N VAL A 143 6.71 1.55 -6.07
CA VAL A 143 7.07 2.92 -5.70
C VAL A 143 7.82 3.54 -6.86
N CYS A 144 7.22 4.54 -7.49
CA CYS A 144 7.82 5.25 -8.63
C CYS A 144 8.27 6.65 -8.21
N ASN A 145 9.39 7.09 -8.76
CA ASN A 145 9.85 8.47 -8.60
C ASN A 145 9.09 9.43 -9.53
N SER A 146 9.42 10.71 -9.48
CA SER A 146 8.78 11.76 -10.31
C SER A 146 9.04 11.61 -11.81
N ARG A 147 9.88 10.66 -12.22
CA ARG A 147 10.28 10.39 -13.62
C ARG A 147 9.71 9.09 -14.18
N ALA A 148 8.69 8.51 -13.50
CA ALA A 148 8.11 7.22 -13.87
C ALA A 148 9.08 6.03 -13.78
N GLU A 149 10.19 6.14 -13.04
CA GLU A 149 11.11 5.03 -12.82
C GLU A 149 10.68 4.26 -11.57
N ILE A 150 10.59 2.94 -11.65
CA ILE A 150 10.29 2.07 -10.50
C ILE A 150 11.53 2.03 -9.59
N VAL A 151 11.42 2.66 -8.44
CA VAL A 151 12.51 2.75 -7.43
C VAL A 151 12.56 1.50 -6.57
N GLY A 152 11.41 0.94 -6.27
CA GLY A 152 11.27 -0.21 -5.38
C GLY A 152 9.82 -0.65 -5.26
N VAL A 153 9.60 -1.56 -4.32
CA VAL A 153 8.28 -2.11 -4.04
C VAL A 153 7.98 -2.12 -2.55
N THR A 154 6.71 -2.20 -2.23
CA THR A 154 6.18 -2.30 -0.87
C THR A 154 4.91 -3.14 -0.86
N ILE A 155 4.31 -3.34 0.31
CA ILE A 155 3.04 -4.03 0.47
C ILE A 155 1.93 -2.99 0.58
N CYS A 156 0.83 -3.19 -0.16
CA CYS A 156 -0.41 -2.44 0.02
C CYS A 156 -1.55 -3.37 0.47
N ASN A 157 -2.40 -2.86 1.36
CA ASN A 157 -3.71 -3.44 1.63
C ASN A 157 -4.76 -2.44 1.12
N ASP A 158 -5.35 -2.76 -0.03
CA ASP A 158 -6.46 -2.02 -0.63
C ASP A 158 -7.79 -2.46 0.01
N VAL A 159 -8.05 -2.00 1.26
CA VAL A 159 -9.26 -2.38 1.98
C VAL A 159 -10.50 -1.90 1.24
N SER A 160 -11.42 -2.82 0.98
CA SER A 160 -12.54 -2.61 0.09
C SER A 160 -13.88 -2.89 0.76
N SER A 161 -14.85 -2.01 0.50
CA SER A 161 -16.26 -2.30 0.75
C SER A 161 -16.83 -3.02 -0.46
N ARG A 162 -16.83 -4.34 -0.41
CA ARG A 162 -17.28 -5.19 -1.51
C ARG A 162 -18.78 -5.04 -1.80
N SER A 163 -19.60 -4.89 -0.77
CA SER A 163 -21.05 -4.68 -0.95
C SER A 163 -21.37 -3.38 -1.68
N ILE A 164 -20.63 -2.28 -1.44
CA ILE A 164 -20.85 -1.02 -2.15
C ILE A 164 -20.28 -1.09 -3.57
N GLU A 165 -19.12 -1.70 -3.74
CA GLU A 165 -18.49 -1.86 -5.06
C GLU A 165 -19.35 -2.72 -6.00
N GLY A 166 -19.95 -3.80 -5.49
CA GLY A 166 -20.84 -4.68 -6.27
C GLY A 166 -22.17 -4.04 -6.67
N GLN A 167 -22.67 -3.05 -5.92
CA GLN A 167 -23.91 -2.37 -6.25
C GLN A 167 -23.84 -1.60 -7.56
N ASN A 168 -22.74 -0.85 -7.78
CA ASN A 168 -22.58 -0.04 -8.97
C ASN A 168 -21.12 0.36 -9.16
N PRO A 169 -20.49 0.16 -10.34
CA PRO A 169 -19.12 0.59 -10.62
C PRO A 169 -18.86 2.09 -10.36
N LEU A 170 -19.88 2.94 -10.45
CA LEU A 170 -19.77 4.37 -10.15
C LEU A 170 -19.58 4.66 -8.66
N TYR A 171 -19.78 3.67 -7.79
CA TYR A 171 -19.55 3.78 -6.35
C TYR A 171 -18.13 3.39 -5.95
N LEU A 172 -17.25 3.07 -6.91
CA LEU A 172 -15.86 2.73 -6.64
C LEU A 172 -15.16 3.71 -5.68
N PRO A 173 -15.29 5.05 -5.82
CA PRO A 173 -14.68 5.97 -4.85
C PRO A 173 -15.21 5.77 -3.42
N GLN A 174 -16.48 5.48 -3.22
CA GLN A 174 -17.04 5.22 -1.90
C GLN A 174 -16.62 3.87 -1.34
N ALA A 175 -16.44 2.88 -2.22
CA ALA A 175 -15.99 1.53 -1.84
C ALA A 175 -14.51 1.49 -1.44
N LYS A 176 -13.67 2.36 -2.02
CA LYS A 176 -12.21 2.32 -1.96
C LYS A 176 -11.55 3.50 -1.25
N ILE A 177 -12.21 4.68 -1.17
CA ILE A 177 -11.58 5.94 -0.73
C ILE A 177 -12.26 6.48 0.54
N TYR A 178 -11.87 5.92 1.69
CA TYR A 178 -12.35 6.37 2.99
C TYR A 178 -11.24 6.25 4.05
N SER A 179 -11.45 6.78 5.24
CA SER A 179 -10.44 6.75 6.31
C SER A 179 -10.08 5.33 6.73
N GLY A 180 -8.79 5.01 6.67
CA GLY A 180 -8.29 3.68 6.98
C GLY A 180 -8.44 2.65 5.85
N ALA A 181 -8.94 3.03 4.66
CA ALA A 181 -9.09 2.11 3.52
C ALA A 181 -7.76 1.73 2.84
N CYS A 182 -6.67 2.39 3.16
CA CYS A 182 -5.37 2.17 2.52
C CYS A 182 -4.28 1.99 3.58
N ALA A 183 -3.60 0.86 3.58
CA ALA A 183 -2.39 0.68 4.38
C ALA A 183 -1.22 0.30 3.48
N VAL A 184 -0.04 0.90 3.75
CA VAL A 184 1.19 0.68 2.99
C VAL A 184 2.38 0.51 3.94
N GLY A 185 3.25 -0.44 3.69
CA GLY A 185 4.45 -0.70 4.49
C GLY A 185 5.02 -2.11 4.29
N PRO A 186 6.00 -2.50 5.10
CA PRO A 186 6.60 -1.76 6.22
C PRO A 186 7.61 -0.69 5.80
N GLY A 187 8.21 -0.82 4.63
CA GLY A 187 9.19 0.06 4.01
C GLY A 187 9.19 -0.15 2.50
N ILE A 188 10.15 0.45 1.80
CA ILE A 188 10.35 0.29 0.36
C ILE A 188 11.57 -0.61 0.15
N THR A 189 11.38 -1.79 -0.41
CA THR A 189 12.49 -2.63 -0.86
C THR A 189 12.93 -2.13 -2.22
N PRO A 190 14.18 -1.64 -2.36
CA PRO A 190 14.67 -1.12 -3.63
C PRO A 190 14.65 -2.18 -4.73
N VAL A 191 14.40 -1.76 -5.96
CA VAL A 191 14.29 -2.68 -7.11
C VAL A 191 15.58 -3.49 -7.35
N TRP A 192 16.74 -2.93 -7.02
CA TRP A 192 18.05 -3.61 -7.14
C TRP A 192 18.33 -4.65 -6.05
N GLU A 193 17.46 -4.77 -5.03
CA GLU A 193 17.52 -5.82 -4.00
C GLU A 193 16.63 -7.02 -4.36
N ILE A 194 15.86 -6.95 -5.45
CA ILE A 194 14.86 -7.95 -5.82
C ILE A 194 15.31 -8.65 -7.11
N ALA A 195 15.44 -9.96 -7.04
CA ALA A 195 15.87 -10.73 -8.20
C ALA A 195 14.82 -10.76 -9.33
N ASP A 196 13.54 -10.89 -8.97
CA ASP A 196 12.42 -10.93 -9.92
C ASP A 196 11.12 -10.47 -9.25
N ILE A 197 10.65 -9.29 -9.62
CA ILE A 197 9.38 -8.73 -9.14
C ILE A 197 8.18 -9.56 -9.66
N GLY A 198 8.32 -10.20 -10.80
CA GLY A 198 7.27 -11.02 -11.43
C GLY A 198 7.08 -12.39 -10.80
N ALA A 199 7.86 -12.78 -9.76
CA ALA A 199 7.81 -14.13 -9.16
C ALA A 199 7.73 -14.11 -7.62
N LEU A 200 7.19 -13.06 -7.02
CA LEU A 200 7.07 -12.92 -5.57
C LEU A 200 5.85 -13.68 -5.03
N SER A 201 6.03 -14.45 -3.95
CA SER A 201 4.93 -15.06 -3.20
C SER A 201 4.25 -14.01 -2.31
N ILE A 202 2.92 -14.01 -2.29
CA ILE A 202 2.08 -13.16 -1.46
C ILE A 202 1.22 -14.05 -0.58
N ILE A 203 1.37 -13.93 0.74
CA ILE A 203 0.61 -14.68 1.72
C ILE A 203 -0.18 -13.71 2.59
N ALA A 204 -1.46 -13.98 2.80
CA ALA A 204 -2.27 -13.17 3.68
C ALA A 204 -3.12 -13.99 4.64
N SER A 205 -3.40 -13.45 5.81
CA SER A 205 -4.26 -14.08 6.80
C SER A 205 -5.03 -13.05 7.62
N VAL A 206 -6.21 -13.44 8.08
CA VAL A 206 -7.02 -12.66 9.02
C VAL A 206 -7.21 -13.50 10.28
N ARG A 207 -6.88 -12.90 11.44
CA ARG A 207 -7.08 -13.50 12.76
C ARG A 207 -8.16 -12.76 13.52
N ARG A 208 -9.11 -13.52 14.07
CA ARG A 208 -10.15 -13.04 14.99
C ARG A 208 -9.91 -13.65 16.36
N GLY A 209 -9.37 -12.84 17.27
CA GLY A 209 -8.83 -13.36 18.51
C GLY A 209 -7.68 -14.35 18.26
N ALA A 210 -7.81 -15.56 18.79
CA ALA A 210 -6.80 -16.63 18.62
C ALA A 210 -6.94 -17.42 17.30
N LYS A 211 -8.08 -17.31 16.60
CA LYS A 211 -8.37 -18.13 15.40
C LYS A 211 -7.94 -17.43 14.13
N VAL A 212 -7.40 -18.19 13.17
CA VAL A 212 -7.30 -17.77 11.78
C VAL A 212 -8.67 -18.01 11.14
N VAL A 213 -9.32 -16.94 10.69
CA VAL A 213 -10.68 -16.99 10.11
C VAL A 213 -10.64 -16.92 8.59
N TRP A 214 -9.53 -16.47 8.02
CA TRP A 214 -9.26 -16.49 6.59
C TRP A 214 -7.74 -16.55 6.35
N HIS A 215 -7.35 -17.20 5.25
CA HIS A 215 -5.97 -17.31 4.80
C HIS A 215 -5.98 -17.53 3.29
N GLY A 216 -5.00 -16.96 2.59
CA GLY A 216 -4.81 -17.16 1.17
C GLY A 216 -3.34 -16.96 0.77
N GLU A 217 -3.00 -17.52 -0.40
CA GLU A 217 -1.70 -17.44 -1.03
C GLU A 217 -1.84 -17.23 -2.53
N THR A 218 -0.99 -16.39 -3.10
CA THR A 218 -0.89 -16.12 -4.54
C THR A 218 0.54 -15.73 -4.90
N SER A 219 0.78 -15.41 -6.16
CA SER A 219 2.08 -14.93 -6.64
C SER A 219 1.89 -13.82 -7.67
N THR A 220 2.84 -12.89 -7.72
CA THR A 220 2.91 -11.87 -8.79
C THR A 220 3.06 -12.48 -10.18
N ALA A 221 3.51 -13.74 -10.28
CA ALA A 221 3.55 -14.49 -11.54
C ALA A 221 2.15 -14.73 -12.17
N GLN A 222 1.08 -14.56 -11.39
CA GLN A 222 -0.31 -14.66 -11.88
C GLN A 222 -0.89 -13.32 -12.33
N LEU A 223 -0.10 -12.26 -12.29
CA LEU A 223 -0.49 -10.95 -12.75
C LEU A 223 -0.61 -10.95 -14.29
N HIS A 224 -1.76 -10.57 -14.82
CA HIS A 224 -2.02 -10.54 -16.25
C HIS A 224 -1.38 -9.33 -16.93
N ARG A 225 -1.23 -8.24 -16.21
CA ARG A 225 -0.71 -6.97 -16.73
C ARG A 225 0.80 -6.85 -16.53
N ASP A 226 1.48 -6.27 -17.51
CA ASP A 226 2.86 -5.85 -17.35
C ASP A 226 2.97 -4.66 -16.39
N LEU A 227 3.92 -4.72 -15.45
CA LEU A 227 4.09 -3.67 -14.44
C LEU A 227 4.54 -2.34 -15.03
N ALA A 228 5.37 -2.36 -16.08
CA ALA A 228 5.82 -1.16 -16.76
C ALA A 228 4.67 -0.52 -17.55
N GLU A 229 3.80 -1.32 -18.17
CA GLU A 229 2.57 -0.83 -18.82
C GLU A 229 1.67 -0.06 -17.84
N LEU A 230 1.47 -0.58 -16.62
CA LEU A 230 0.67 0.09 -15.59
C LEU A 230 1.24 1.46 -15.23
N VAL A 231 2.56 1.56 -15.09
CA VAL A 231 3.27 2.82 -14.82
C VAL A 231 3.13 3.79 -15.99
N GLU A 232 3.31 3.32 -17.23
CA GLU A 232 3.15 4.13 -18.44
C GLU A 232 1.75 4.77 -18.51
N TYR A 233 0.69 3.97 -18.29
CA TYR A 233 -0.68 4.49 -18.27
C TYR A 233 -0.91 5.49 -17.14
N LEU A 234 -0.34 5.27 -15.96
CA LEU A 234 -0.49 6.18 -14.83
C LEU A 234 0.15 7.55 -15.12
N PHE A 235 1.33 7.55 -15.73
CA PHE A 235 2.08 8.79 -16.02
C PHE A 235 1.69 9.44 -17.35
N LEU A 236 0.87 8.81 -18.19
CA LEU A 236 0.56 9.29 -19.54
C LEU A 236 0.05 10.74 -19.58
N CYS A 237 -0.77 11.13 -18.62
CA CYS A 237 -1.36 12.48 -18.53
C CYS A 237 -1.33 13.07 -17.12
N ALA A 238 -0.61 12.42 -16.18
CA ALA A 238 -0.48 12.89 -14.80
C ALA A 238 0.99 13.10 -14.43
N SER A 239 1.24 14.04 -13.53
CA SER A 239 2.57 14.30 -12.97
C SER A 239 2.56 14.05 -11.48
N PHE A 240 3.58 13.37 -10.98
CA PHE A 240 3.74 13.04 -9.56
C PHE A 240 5.06 13.63 -9.04
N PRO A 241 5.08 14.91 -8.64
CA PRO A 241 6.32 15.63 -8.31
C PRO A 241 7.08 15.03 -7.12
N HIS A 242 6.39 14.31 -6.24
CA HIS A 242 6.96 13.62 -5.08
C HIS A 242 6.90 12.09 -5.23
N GLY A 243 6.88 11.60 -6.47
CA GLY A 243 6.66 10.18 -6.75
C GLY A 243 5.22 9.72 -6.44
N VAL A 244 4.98 8.45 -6.70
CA VAL A 244 3.67 7.82 -6.53
C VAL A 244 3.83 6.35 -6.10
N ILE A 245 2.87 5.85 -5.35
CA ILE A 245 2.74 4.43 -5.03
C ILE A 245 1.61 3.87 -5.88
N LEU A 246 1.89 2.82 -6.66
CA LEU A 246 0.91 2.16 -7.51
C LEU A 246 0.69 0.72 -7.01
N SER A 247 -0.45 0.48 -6.37
CA SER A 247 -0.91 -0.85 -5.97
C SER A 247 -1.37 -1.62 -7.21
N THR A 248 -0.90 -2.86 -7.37
CA THR A 248 -0.96 -3.56 -8.66
C THR A 248 -2.17 -4.49 -8.82
N GLY A 249 -3.07 -4.47 -7.85
CA GLY A 249 -4.22 -5.37 -7.78
C GLY A 249 -3.94 -6.65 -7.01
N THR A 250 -5.00 -7.36 -6.67
CA THR A 250 -4.93 -8.56 -5.83
C THR A 250 -5.29 -9.84 -6.59
N GLY A 251 -4.55 -10.92 -6.31
CA GLY A 251 -4.92 -12.30 -6.65
C GLY A 251 -5.63 -13.03 -5.50
N LEU A 252 -5.80 -12.38 -4.34
CA LEU A 252 -6.36 -12.95 -3.12
C LEU A 252 -7.71 -12.31 -2.80
N VAL A 253 -8.78 -13.04 -3.09
CA VAL A 253 -10.15 -12.58 -2.90
C VAL A 253 -10.85 -13.54 -1.95
N PRO A 254 -11.22 -13.10 -0.71
CA PRO A 254 -12.03 -13.91 0.19
C PRO A 254 -13.39 -14.24 -0.40
N GLU A 255 -13.99 -15.36 0.03
CA GLU A 255 -15.34 -15.75 -0.40
C GLU A 255 -16.38 -14.74 0.09
N LEU A 256 -17.57 -14.72 -0.56
CA LEU A 256 -18.68 -13.81 -0.23
C LEU A 256 -19.22 -13.97 1.21
N SER A 257 -19.01 -15.13 1.82
CA SER A 257 -19.37 -15.39 3.22
C SER A 257 -18.42 -14.73 4.23
N PHE A 258 -17.28 -14.22 3.78
CA PHE A 258 -16.27 -13.59 4.64
C PHE A 258 -16.48 -12.08 4.71
N THR A 259 -16.37 -11.53 5.91
CA THR A 259 -16.23 -10.08 6.13
C THR A 259 -15.29 -9.79 7.30
N LEU A 260 -14.54 -8.70 7.19
CA LEU A 260 -13.75 -8.15 8.29
C LEU A 260 -14.66 -7.63 9.39
N LEU A 261 -14.25 -7.82 10.66
CA LEU A 261 -14.90 -7.27 11.83
C LEU A 261 -13.94 -6.41 12.66
N PRO A 262 -14.42 -5.43 13.40
CA PRO A 262 -13.57 -4.68 14.33
C PRO A 262 -12.82 -5.60 15.30
N GLY A 263 -11.51 -5.37 15.46
CA GLY A 263 -10.62 -6.20 16.26
C GLY A 263 -9.91 -7.32 15.48
N ASP A 264 -10.31 -7.63 14.26
CA ASP A 264 -9.56 -8.55 13.39
C ASP A 264 -8.15 -8.01 13.13
N LYS A 265 -7.19 -8.93 13.00
CA LYS A 265 -5.81 -8.61 12.59
C LYS A 265 -5.56 -9.17 11.20
N VAL A 266 -5.33 -8.27 10.24
CA VAL A 266 -4.89 -8.60 8.88
C VAL A 266 -3.38 -8.61 8.86
N ARG A 267 -2.79 -9.68 8.33
CA ARG A 267 -1.36 -9.80 8.09
C ARG A 267 -1.12 -10.16 6.64
N ILE A 268 -0.29 -9.39 5.97
CA ILE A 268 0.13 -9.59 4.58
C ILE A 268 1.65 -9.72 4.58
N GLY A 269 2.17 -10.79 4.01
CA GLY A 269 3.59 -11.01 3.80
C GLY A 269 3.89 -11.15 2.32
N ILE A 270 4.98 -10.53 1.85
CA ILE A 270 5.52 -10.74 0.51
C ILE A 270 7.00 -11.10 0.64
N ASP A 271 7.41 -12.16 -0.01
CA ASP A 271 8.77 -12.68 0.05
C ASP A 271 9.79 -11.62 -0.38
N GLY A 272 10.86 -11.48 0.43
CA GLY A 272 11.91 -10.49 0.20
C GLY A 272 11.53 -9.03 0.54
N ILE A 273 10.25 -8.75 0.83
CA ILE A 273 9.77 -7.38 1.14
C ILE A 273 9.46 -7.22 2.64
N GLY A 274 8.82 -8.23 3.24
CA GLY A 274 8.50 -8.20 4.65
C GLY A 274 7.03 -8.46 4.96
N THR A 275 6.52 -7.79 6.00
CA THR A 275 5.15 -8.02 6.50
C THR A 275 4.49 -6.70 6.88
N LEU A 276 3.25 -6.54 6.46
CA LEU A 276 2.33 -5.46 6.86
C LEU A 276 1.24 -6.06 7.75
N THR A 277 1.06 -5.50 8.94
CA THR A 277 0.07 -5.98 9.91
C THR A 277 -0.80 -4.84 10.41
N ASN A 278 -2.11 -4.98 10.33
CA ASN A 278 -3.06 -3.95 10.72
C ASN A 278 -4.21 -4.53 11.56
N THR A 279 -4.72 -3.75 12.50
CA THR A 279 -5.92 -4.11 13.27
C THR A 279 -7.13 -3.36 12.71
N VAL A 280 -8.24 -4.07 12.49
CA VAL A 280 -9.46 -3.51 11.91
C VAL A 280 -10.22 -2.65 12.92
N ARG A 281 -10.70 -1.47 12.49
CA ARG A 281 -11.60 -0.58 13.23
C ARG A 281 -12.72 -0.07 12.32
N LEU A 282 -13.80 0.48 12.91
CA LEU A 282 -14.79 1.20 12.12
C LEU A 282 -14.20 2.52 11.62
N ALA A 283 -14.48 2.85 10.34
CA ALA A 283 -14.03 4.06 9.66
C ALA A 283 -14.89 5.27 10.07
N THR A 284 -14.83 5.61 11.35
CA THR A 284 -15.52 6.76 11.96
C THR A 284 -14.53 7.84 12.38
N ALA A 285 -15.01 9.05 12.66
CA ALA A 285 -14.18 10.14 13.17
C ALA A 285 -13.41 9.73 14.44
N ASP A 286 -14.07 9.03 15.37
CA ASP A 286 -13.43 8.55 16.61
C ASP A 286 -12.33 7.51 16.31
N GLY A 287 -12.50 6.68 15.26
CA GLY A 287 -11.53 5.66 14.88
C GLY A 287 -10.30 6.22 14.14
N PHE A 288 -10.48 7.29 13.35
CA PHE A 288 -9.48 7.76 12.38
C PHE A 288 -9.25 9.28 12.39
N GLY A 289 -9.79 10.04 13.34
CA GLY A 289 -9.54 11.47 13.48
C GLY A 289 -8.05 11.82 13.59
N TRP A 290 -7.25 10.91 14.14
CA TRP A 290 -5.80 11.02 14.26
C TRP A 290 -5.04 11.08 12.92
N LEU A 291 -5.65 10.64 11.82
CA LEU A 291 -5.08 10.79 10.46
C LEU A 291 -5.20 12.22 9.93
N THR A 292 -6.21 12.97 10.38
CA THR A 292 -6.50 14.31 9.86
C THR A 292 -5.37 15.27 10.24
N PRO A 293 -4.74 15.95 9.28
CA PRO A 293 -3.73 16.97 9.58
C PRO A 293 -4.32 18.10 10.43
N GLU A 294 -3.68 18.43 11.54
CA GLU A 294 -4.06 19.60 12.34
C GLU A 294 -3.60 20.89 11.64
N PRO A 295 -4.41 21.97 11.66
CA PRO A 295 -3.97 23.25 11.11
C PRO A 295 -2.65 23.71 11.75
N GLY A 296 -1.66 24.04 10.91
CA GLY A 296 -0.34 24.48 11.36
C GLY A 296 0.63 23.38 11.81
N ARG A 297 0.25 22.12 11.71
CA ARG A 297 1.13 20.98 11.98
C ARG A 297 1.48 20.28 10.66
N ALA A 298 2.76 19.95 10.47
CA ALA A 298 3.16 19.16 9.31
C ALA A 298 2.40 17.82 9.30
N PRO A 299 1.93 17.34 8.13
CA PRO A 299 1.38 15.99 8.00
C PRO A 299 2.37 14.95 8.51
N ARG A 300 1.84 13.86 9.02
CA ARG A 300 2.60 12.72 9.57
C ARG A 300 3.58 12.15 8.55
#